data_2da26ed682535874ceafa05c26173e67
#
_entry.id   2da26ed682535874ceafa05c26173e67
#
_cell.length_a   1.000
_cell.length_b   1.000
_cell.length_c   1.000
_cell.angle_alpha   90.00
_cell.angle_beta   90.00
_cell.angle_gamma   90.00
#
_symmetry.space_group_name_H-M   'P 1'
#
loop_
_entity.id
_entity.type
_entity.pdbx_description
1 polymer ?
#
loop_
_entity_poly.entity_id
_entity_poly.type
_entity_poly.pdbx_seq_one_letter_code
_entity_poly.pdbx_strand_id
1 'polypeptide(L)'
;RLIDRPLRPSFIKGLRNEVQIVVTVMALDPDHMYDVIAINAASMSTQLAGLPFSGPIGGVRVALIDGQWVAFPNHSQVENAVFDMVVAGRVTADDVAIMMVEAEATTRTIGLIAEGAKAPTEEIVSQGLDAAKPFIRILCEAQSKLAAVAAKPTADFPVFLDYQDDVFAAVEKAAKDDLAKALTIVGKQERETKIDEISAATKESVTAAFEGREKEVPAAFRSLTKKLVRQRVLRDKIRIDGRGLRDIRALSAEVEVIPRVHGSAIFERGETQILGITTLNMLKMEQQLDTLNPENHKRYMHNYNFPPYSTGETGRVGTPKRREIGHGALAERALIPVLPSREEFPYAI
;
A
#
# COMPACT_ATOMS: atom_id res chain seq x y z
N ARG A 1 7.12 1.19 -6.46
CA ARG A 1 6.03 0.84 -5.53
C ARG A 1 5.43 -0.52 -5.85
N LEU A 2 5.04 -0.79 -7.09
CA LEU A 2 4.48 -2.08 -7.54
C LEU A 2 5.44 -3.24 -7.29
N ILE A 3 6.74 -3.03 -7.45
CA ILE A 3 7.79 -4.02 -7.19
C ILE A 3 8.03 -4.20 -5.69
N ASP A 4 8.23 -3.12 -4.96
CA ASP A 4 8.62 -3.14 -3.53
C ASP A 4 7.55 -3.79 -2.64
N ARG A 5 6.27 -3.49 -2.89
CA ARG A 5 5.16 -3.97 -2.03
C ARG A 5 5.03 -5.49 -1.94
N PRO A 6 5.10 -6.27 -3.03
CA PRO A 6 5.07 -7.73 -2.94
C PRO A 6 6.42 -8.35 -2.62
N LEU A 7 7.55 -7.74 -3.03
CA LEU A 7 8.88 -8.34 -2.83
C LEU A 7 9.38 -8.17 -1.41
N ARG A 8 9.28 -6.99 -0.82
CA ARG A 8 9.81 -6.71 0.53
C ARG A 8 9.34 -7.72 1.60
N PRO A 9 8.05 -8.05 1.73
CA PRO A 9 7.59 -9.00 2.73
C PRO A 9 7.96 -10.47 2.42
N SER A 10 8.53 -10.74 1.24
CA SER A 10 8.94 -12.08 0.82
C SER A 10 10.37 -12.43 1.21
N PHE A 11 11.16 -11.47 1.70
CA PHE A 11 12.46 -11.77 2.31
C PHE A 11 12.29 -12.31 3.73
N ILE A 12 13.27 -13.11 4.17
CA ILE A 12 13.26 -13.67 5.53
C ILE A 12 13.18 -12.55 6.58
N LYS A 13 12.39 -12.79 7.62
CA LYS A 13 12.27 -11.85 8.73
C LYS A 13 13.62 -11.74 9.47
N GLY A 14 14.05 -10.52 9.73
CA GLY A 14 15.31 -10.25 10.41
C GLY A 14 16.51 -10.03 9.47
N LEU A 15 16.34 -10.13 8.16
CA LEU A 15 17.37 -9.71 7.20
C LEU A 15 17.62 -8.19 7.35
N ARG A 16 18.88 -7.80 7.57
CA ARG A 16 19.29 -6.39 7.73
C ARG A 16 20.18 -5.90 6.57
N ASN A 17 20.58 -6.80 5.70
CA ASN A 17 21.33 -6.44 4.50
C ASN A 17 20.48 -5.54 3.60
N GLU A 18 21.09 -4.54 3.00
CA GLU A 18 20.44 -3.77 1.94
C GLU A 18 20.26 -4.64 0.69
N VAL A 19 19.07 -4.57 0.12
CA VAL A 19 18.73 -5.20 -1.15
C VAL A 19 18.36 -4.12 -2.13
N GLN A 20 19.12 -3.98 -3.19
CA GLN A 20 18.84 -3.05 -4.28
C GLN A 20 18.44 -3.83 -5.54
N ILE A 21 17.31 -3.47 -6.12
CA ILE A 21 16.84 -4.00 -7.39
C ILE A 21 16.75 -2.84 -8.38
N VAL A 22 17.45 -2.97 -9.49
CA VAL A 22 17.44 -1.98 -10.58
C VAL A 22 16.79 -2.63 -11.78
N VAL A 23 15.76 -1.99 -12.31
CA VAL A 23 15.07 -2.42 -13.54
C VAL A 23 15.35 -1.40 -14.63
N THR A 24 15.90 -1.86 -15.75
CA THR A 24 16.18 -1.04 -16.93
C THR A 24 15.30 -1.52 -18.08
N VAL A 25 14.48 -0.62 -18.64
CA VAL A 25 13.70 -0.92 -19.84
C VAL A 25 14.62 -0.75 -21.06
N MET A 26 14.94 -1.86 -21.73
CA MET A 26 15.85 -1.89 -22.88
C MET A 26 15.13 -1.71 -24.22
N ALA A 27 13.87 -2.13 -24.29
CA ALA A 27 13.01 -1.99 -25.45
C ALA A 27 11.57 -1.79 -24.99
N LEU A 28 10.78 -1.04 -25.75
CA LEU A 28 9.41 -0.72 -25.45
C LEU A 28 8.55 -0.95 -26.69
N ASP A 29 7.46 -1.69 -26.54
CA ASP A 29 6.33 -1.64 -27.44
C ASP A 29 5.36 -0.57 -26.93
N PRO A 30 5.01 0.45 -27.73
CA PRO A 30 4.20 1.58 -27.27
C PRO A 30 2.80 1.20 -26.76
N ASP A 31 2.24 0.09 -27.22
CA ASP A 31 0.89 -0.37 -26.80
C ASP A 31 0.96 -1.36 -25.61
N HIS A 32 2.14 -1.85 -25.22
CA HIS A 32 2.27 -2.81 -24.13
C HIS A 32 2.78 -2.17 -22.83
N MET A 33 2.11 -2.50 -21.72
CA MET A 33 2.48 -2.03 -20.39
C MET A 33 3.67 -2.84 -19.85
N TYR A 34 4.68 -2.15 -19.36
CA TYR A 34 5.93 -2.76 -18.86
C TYR A 34 5.96 -2.97 -17.34
N ASP A 35 4.98 -2.47 -16.59
CA ASP A 35 4.98 -2.45 -15.12
C ASP A 35 4.91 -3.87 -14.51
N VAL A 36 4.01 -4.74 -15.01
CA VAL A 36 3.91 -6.12 -14.53
C VAL A 36 5.11 -6.96 -14.97
N ILE A 37 5.67 -6.67 -16.14
CA ILE A 37 6.90 -7.30 -16.63
C ILE A 37 8.04 -6.96 -15.66
N ALA A 38 8.14 -5.71 -15.21
CA ALA A 38 9.12 -5.26 -14.24
C ALA A 38 8.99 -5.99 -12.88
N ILE A 39 7.75 -6.26 -12.41
CA ILE A 39 7.52 -7.05 -11.20
C ILE A 39 8.08 -8.47 -11.36
N ASN A 40 7.76 -9.14 -12.47
CA ASN A 40 8.20 -10.50 -12.75
C ASN A 40 9.71 -10.61 -12.94
N ALA A 41 10.30 -9.65 -13.65
CA ALA A 41 11.75 -9.57 -13.84
C ALA A 41 12.49 -9.34 -12.51
N ALA A 42 11.98 -8.45 -11.65
CA ALA A 42 12.54 -8.21 -10.33
C ALA A 42 12.48 -9.46 -9.44
N SER A 43 11.34 -10.17 -9.44
CA SER A 43 11.19 -11.42 -8.72
C SER A 43 12.18 -12.49 -9.23
N MET A 44 12.28 -12.64 -10.54
CA MET A 44 13.18 -13.62 -11.15
C MET A 44 14.64 -13.31 -10.83
N SER A 45 15.08 -12.06 -10.96
CA SER A 45 16.45 -11.65 -10.66
C SER A 45 16.82 -11.90 -9.19
N THR A 46 15.88 -11.69 -8.27
CA THR A 46 16.06 -11.96 -6.83
C THR A 46 16.31 -13.44 -6.57
N GLN A 47 15.57 -14.33 -7.24
CA GLN A 47 15.78 -15.79 -7.13
C GLN A 47 17.12 -16.21 -7.74
N LEU A 48 17.43 -15.73 -8.94
CA LEU A 48 18.69 -16.06 -9.62
C LEU A 48 19.90 -15.61 -8.82
N ALA A 49 19.81 -14.53 -8.07
CA ALA A 49 20.89 -14.02 -7.23
C ALA A 49 21.16 -14.88 -5.97
N GLY A 50 20.29 -15.85 -5.65
CA GLY A 50 20.43 -16.68 -4.45
C GLY A 50 20.20 -15.91 -3.15
N LEU A 51 19.29 -14.93 -3.16
CA LEU A 51 18.90 -14.19 -1.94
C LEU A 51 17.92 -15.01 -1.09
N PRO A 52 17.84 -14.75 0.23
CA PRO A 52 16.92 -15.43 1.14
C PRO A 52 15.48 -14.93 0.94
N PHE A 53 14.85 -15.40 -0.10
CA PHE A 53 13.60 -14.94 -0.67
C PHE A 53 12.60 -16.08 -0.79
N SER A 54 11.41 -15.93 -0.21
CA SER A 54 10.34 -16.92 -0.20
C SER A 54 9.38 -16.80 -1.41
N GLY A 55 9.92 -16.34 -2.56
CA GLY A 55 9.20 -16.25 -3.83
C GLY A 55 9.30 -17.56 -4.63
N PRO A 56 8.80 -17.57 -5.88
CA PRO A 56 8.58 -16.42 -6.78
C PRO A 56 7.34 -15.60 -6.51
N ILE A 57 7.37 -14.37 -6.99
CA ILE A 57 6.22 -13.47 -7.07
C ILE A 57 5.81 -13.35 -8.54
N GLY A 58 4.54 -13.62 -8.83
CA GLY A 58 3.93 -13.35 -10.12
C GLY A 58 3.12 -12.06 -10.05
N GLY A 59 3.27 -11.20 -11.05
CA GLY A 59 2.48 -9.97 -11.23
C GLY A 59 1.71 -10.00 -12.54
N VAL A 60 0.43 -9.65 -12.49
CA VAL A 60 -0.47 -9.57 -13.65
C VAL A 60 -1.33 -8.31 -13.57
N ARG A 61 -1.61 -7.67 -14.70
CA ARG A 61 -2.66 -6.67 -14.81
C ARG A 61 -3.91 -7.35 -15.36
N VAL A 62 -5.06 -7.08 -14.75
CA VAL A 62 -6.38 -7.53 -15.24
C VAL A 62 -7.30 -6.32 -15.38
N ALA A 63 -8.04 -6.25 -16.47
CA ALA A 63 -8.97 -5.16 -16.76
C ALA A 63 -10.37 -5.70 -17.01
N LEU A 64 -11.38 -4.97 -16.54
CA LEU A 64 -12.80 -5.28 -16.79
C LEU A 64 -13.26 -4.57 -18.06
N ILE A 65 -13.37 -5.33 -19.16
CA ILE A 65 -13.72 -4.85 -20.50
C ILE A 65 -14.95 -5.62 -20.96
N ASP A 66 -16.02 -4.94 -21.35
CA ASP A 66 -17.27 -5.55 -21.80
C ASP A 66 -17.81 -6.63 -20.84
N GLY A 67 -17.64 -6.40 -19.54
CA GLY A 67 -18.08 -7.31 -18.49
C GLY A 67 -17.21 -8.57 -18.30
N GLN A 68 -16.06 -8.66 -18.95
CA GLN A 68 -15.11 -9.76 -18.87
C GLN A 68 -13.76 -9.29 -18.30
N TRP A 69 -13.08 -10.17 -17.56
CA TRP A 69 -11.73 -9.93 -17.08
C TRP A 69 -10.70 -10.34 -18.15
N VAL A 70 -9.96 -9.37 -18.65
CA VAL A 70 -8.88 -9.53 -19.62
C VAL A 70 -7.54 -9.41 -18.90
N ALA A 71 -6.69 -10.44 -19.01
CA ALA A 71 -5.34 -10.41 -18.43
C ALA A 71 -4.34 -9.83 -19.43
N PHE A 72 -3.34 -9.11 -18.92
CA PHE A 72 -2.31 -8.43 -19.71
C PHE A 72 -2.88 -7.53 -20.81
N PRO A 73 -3.88 -6.68 -20.50
CA PRO A 73 -4.41 -5.76 -21.47
C PRO A 73 -3.31 -4.80 -21.94
N ASN A 74 -3.37 -4.38 -23.19
CA ASN A 74 -2.55 -3.30 -23.70
C ASN A 74 -3.21 -1.93 -23.44
N HIS A 75 -2.51 -0.83 -23.74
CA HIS A 75 -3.01 0.53 -23.50
C HIS A 75 -4.34 0.79 -24.22
N SER A 76 -4.45 0.44 -25.50
CA SER A 76 -5.66 0.62 -26.30
C SER A 76 -6.86 -0.17 -25.77
N GLN A 77 -6.65 -1.33 -25.15
CA GLN A 77 -7.70 -2.10 -24.51
C GLN A 77 -8.15 -1.48 -23.18
N VAL A 78 -7.20 -0.99 -22.36
CA VAL A 78 -7.53 -0.36 -21.07
C VAL A 78 -8.35 0.92 -21.24
N GLU A 79 -8.22 1.65 -22.33
CA GLU A 79 -9.07 2.81 -22.62
C GLU A 79 -10.58 2.47 -22.60
N ASN A 80 -10.95 1.23 -22.90
CA ASN A 80 -12.32 0.73 -22.87
C ASN A 80 -12.67 -0.05 -21.59
N ALA A 81 -11.77 -0.10 -20.63
CA ALA A 81 -12.02 -0.75 -19.35
C ALA A 81 -12.80 0.15 -18.40
N VAL A 82 -13.73 -0.43 -17.68
CA VAL A 82 -14.43 0.23 -16.56
C VAL A 82 -13.52 0.31 -15.34
N PHE A 83 -12.63 -0.68 -15.19
CA PHE A 83 -11.78 -0.83 -14.04
C PHE A 83 -10.58 -1.71 -14.40
N ASP A 84 -9.42 -1.40 -13.87
CA ASP A 84 -8.26 -2.27 -13.99
C ASP A 84 -7.46 -2.35 -12.68
N MET A 85 -6.71 -3.42 -12.53
CA MET A 85 -5.87 -3.61 -11.37
C MET A 85 -4.62 -4.44 -11.68
N VAL A 86 -3.52 -4.06 -11.05
CA VAL A 86 -2.31 -4.87 -10.95
C VAL A 86 -2.41 -5.74 -9.69
N VAL A 87 -2.31 -7.03 -9.88
CA VAL A 87 -2.35 -8.03 -8.82
C VAL A 87 -1.03 -8.77 -8.77
N ALA A 88 -0.41 -8.85 -7.60
CA ALA A 88 0.79 -9.68 -7.40
C ALA A 88 0.59 -10.64 -6.23
N GLY A 89 1.13 -11.84 -6.40
CA GLY A 89 0.99 -12.90 -5.42
C GLY A 89 2.04 -13.99 -5.59
N ARG A 90 1.95 -14.99 -4.75
CA ARG A 90 2.79 -16.19 -4.78
C ARG A 90 1.95 -17.45 -4.65
N VAL A 91 2.46 -18.56 -5.18
CA VAL A 91 1.82 -19.86 -5.01
C VAL A 91 2.03 -20.35 -3.56
N THR A 92 0.97 -20.86 -2.97
CA THR A 92 0.95 -21.61 -1.70
C THR A 92 0.61 -23.07 -2.01
N ALA A 93 0.57 -23.93 -0.98
CA ALA A 93 0.27 -25.35 -1.17
C ALA A 93 -1.04 -25.58 -1.96
N ASP A 94 -2.10 -24.83 -1.62
CA ASP A 94 -3.44 -25.08 -2.13
C ASP A 94 -3.95 -23.99 -3.10
N ASP A 95 -3.41 -22.76 -3.04
CA ASP A 95 -3.92 -21.61 -3.78
C ASP A 95 -2.82 -20.61 -4.13
N VAL A 96 -3.21 -19.44 -4.60
CA VAL A 96 -2.36 -18.25 -4.79
C VAL A 96 -2.67 -17.24 -3.70
N ALA A 97 -1.69 -16.94 -2.87
CA ALA A 97 -1.79 -15.87 -1.89
C ALA A 97 -1.56 -14.51 -2.59
N ILE A 98 -2.59 -13.70 -2.64
CA ILE A 98 -2.50 -12.32 -3.15
C ILE A 98 -1.78 -11.46 -2.11
N MET A 99 -0.73 -10.79 -2.53
CA MET A 99 0.16 -10.00 -1.66
C MET A 99 0.05 -8.50 -1.93
N MET A 100 -0.32 -8.10 -3.13
CA MET A 100 -0.45 -6.71 -3.52
C MET A 100 -1.57 -6.54 -4.54
N VAL A 101 -2.37 -5.52 -4.35
CA VAL A 101 -3.35 -5.03 -5.32
C VAL A 101 -3.15 -3.53 -5.45
N GLU A 102 -3.13 -3.05 -6.68
CA GLU A 102 -3.21 -1.64 -7.01
C GLU A 102 -4.22 -1.48 -8.14
N ALA A 103 -5.30 -0.76 -7.87
CA ALA A 103 -6.45 -0.68 -8.76
C ALA A 103 -6.74 0.77 -9.11
N GLU A 104 -7.33 0.97 -10.26
CA GLU A 104 -7.75 2.29 -10.74
C GLU A 104 -8.99 2.18 -11.65
N ALA A 105 -9.72 3.28 -11.75
CA ALA A 105 -10.78 3.47 -12.73
C ALA A 105 -10.24 4.34 -13.87
N THR A 106 -10.71 4.11 -15.09
CA THR A 106 -10.31 4.93 -16.25
C THR A 106 -11.09 6.24 -16.28
N THR A 107 -10.61 7.20 -17.04
CA THR A 107 -11.31 8.48 -17.26
C THR A 107 -12.68 8.29 -17.91
N ARG A 108 -12.89 7.17 -18.63
CA ARG A 108 -14.16 6.83 -19.30
C ARG A 108 -15.13 6.06 -18.41
N THR A 109 -14.73 5.63 -17.23
CA THR A 109 -15.53 4.74 -16.35
C THR A 109 -16.95 5.23 -16.14
N ILE A 110 -17.13 6.51 -15.80
CA ILE A 110 -18.47 7.09 -15.55
C ILE A 110 -19.32 7.06 -16.83
N GLY A 111 -18.75 7.45 -17.96
CA GLY A 111 -19.41 7.39 -19.26
C GLY A 111 -19.82 5.98 -19.65
N LEU A 112 -18.89 5.03 -19.54
CA LEU A 112 -19.17 3.62 -19.84
C LEU A 112 -20.29 3.04 -18.98
N ILE A 113 -20.32 3.38 -17.68
CA ILE A 113 -21.42 2.93 -16.79
C ILE A 113 -22.74 3.58 -17.18
N ALA A 114 -22.74 4.87 -17.53
CA ALA A 114 -23.94 5.55 -18.03
C ALA A 114 -24.45 4.97 -19.35
N GLU A 115 -23.56 4.44 -20.20
CA GLU A 115 -23.87 3.71 -21.45
C GLU A 115 -24.31 2.25 -21.21
N GLY A 116 -24.35 1.79 -19.97
CA GLY A 116 -24.84 0.47 -19.57
C GLY A 116 -23.77 -0.56 -19.22
N ALA A 117 -22.50 -0.17 -19.15
CA ALA A 117 -21.46 -1.07 -18.67
C ALA A 117 -21.65 -1.40 -17.19
N LYS A 118 -21.23 -2.60 -16.80
CA LYS A 118 -21.39 -3.07 -15.42
C LYS A 118 -20.43 -2.35 -14.47
N ALA A 119 -21.00 -1.72 -13.43
CA ALA A 119 -20.20 -1.03 -12.42
C ALA A 119 -19.30 -1.99 -11.62
N PRO A 120 -18.06 -1.61 -11.26
CA PRO A 120 -17.13 -2.45 -10.51
C PRO A 120 -17.49 -2.49 -9.01
N THR A 121 -18.51 -3.30 -8.66
CA THR A 121 -18.87 -3.56 -7.27
C THR A 121 -17.80 -4.39 -6.56
N GLU A 122 -17.83 -4.46 -5.21
CA GLU A 122 -16.91 -5.26 -4.42
C GLU A 122 -16.87 -6.73 -4.85
N GLU A 123 -18.03 -7.28 -5.22
CA GLU A 123 -18.11 -8.66 -5.70
C GLU A 123 -17.40 -8.84 -7.06
N ILE A 124 -17.57 -7.91 -7.99
CA ILE A 124 -16.90 -7.92 -9.28
C ILE A 124 -15.39 -7.78 -9.10
N VAL A 125 -14.94 -6.87 -8.22
CA VAL A 125 -13.51 -6.72 -7.91
C VAL A 125 -12.96 -8.01 -7.31
N SER A 126 -13.69 -8.67 -6.42
CA SER A 126 -13.31 -9.98 -5.87
C SER A 126 -13.17 -11.04 -6.96
N GLN A 127 -14.10 -11.11 -7.92
CA GLN A 127 -14.00 -12.00 -9.10
C GLN A 127 -12.76 -11.71 -9.94
N GLY A 128 -12.37 -10.44 -10.08
CA GLY A 128 -11.15 -10.04 -10.76
C GLY A 128 -9.88 -10.50 -10.05
N LEU A 129 -9.88 -10.51 -8.71
CA LEU A 129 -8.77 -11.08 -7.94
C LEU A 129 -8.64 -12.59 -8.18
N ASP A 130 -9.77 -13.31 -8.24
CA ASP A 130 -9.75 -14.74 -8.56
C ASP A 130 -9.33 -14.99 -10.01
N ALA A 131 -9.76 -14.16 -10.96
CA ALA A 131 -9.35 -14.23 -12.36
C ALA A 131 -7.84 -14.01 -12.55
N ALA A 132 -7.18 -13.27 -11.68
CA ALA A 132 -5.73 -13.05 -11.71
C ALA A 132 -4.90 -14.28 -11.27
N LYS A 133 -5.44 -15.12 -10.38
CA LYS A 133 -4.71 -16.25 -9.76
C LYS A 133 -4.11 -17.25 -10.75
N PRO A 134 -4.81 -17.72 -11.80
CA PRO A 134 -4.22 -18.65 -12.76
C PRO A 134 -2.98 -18.10 -13.47
N PHE A 135 -2.98 -16.82 -13.82
CA PHE A 135 -1.85 -16.17 -14.47
C PHE A 135 -0.66 -16.01 -13.51
N ILE A 136 -0.92 -15.63 -12.26
CA ILE A 136 0.10 -15.56 -11.22
C ILE A 136 0.75 -16.94 -11.02
N ARG A 137 -0.04 -18.01 -11.01
CA ARG A 137 0.46 -19.39 -10.89
C ARG A 137 1.41 -19.74 -12.05
N ILE A 138 0.99 -19.50 -13.29
CA ILE A 138 1.81 -19.76 -14.49
C ILE A 138 3.13 -19.00 -14.41
N LEU A 139 3.11 -17.72 -14.03
CA LEU A 139 4.31 -16.90 -13.91
C LEU A 139 5.24 -17.41 -12.81
N CYS A 140 4.70 -17.80 -11.66
CA CYS A 140 5.48 -18.38 -10.57
C CYS A 140 6.11 -19.73 -10.96
N GLU A 141 5.36 -20.60 -11.65
CA GLU A 141 5.86 -21.89 -12.12
C GLU A 141 6.98 -21.73 -13.15
N ALA A 142 6.85 -20.79 -14.10
CA ALA A 142 7.87 -20.48 -15.07
C ALA A 142 9.17 -19.98 -14.40
N GLN A 143 9.03 -19.07 -13.42
CA GLN A 143 10.16 -18.58 -12.64
C GLN A 143 10.82 -19.72 -11.82
N SER A 144 10.04 -20.59 -11.22
CA SER A 144 10.56 -21.75 -10.46
C SER A 144 11.36 -22.72 -11.36
N LYS A 145 10.85 -22.99 -12.56
CA LYS A 145 11.55 -23.83 -13.54
C LYS A 145 12.91 -23.23 -13.94
N LEU A 146 12.94 -21.92 -14.19
CA LEU A 146 14.20 -21.24 -14.53
C LEU A 146 15.15 -21.21 -13.32
N ALA A 147 14.65 -20.92 -12.13
CA ALA A 147 15.47 -20.92 -10.91
C ALA A 147 16.11 -22.29 -10.64
N ALA A 148 15.40 -23.38 -10.90
CA ALA A 148 15.92 -24.74 -10.68
C ALA A 148 17.19 -25.04 -11.50
N VAL A 149 17.39 -24.38 -12.64
CA VAL A 149 18.56 -24.62 -13.52
C VAL A 149 19.60 -23.50 -13.49
N ALA A 150 19.24 -22.30 -13.06
CA ALA A 150 20.09 -21.11 -13.22
C ALA A 150 20.30 -20.31 -11.92
N ALA A 151 19.57 -20.58 -10.83
CA ALA A 151 19.76 -19.84 -9.59
C ALA A 151 21.08 -20.19 -8.91
N LYS A 152 21.74 -19.18 -8.34
CA LYS A 152 22.86 -19.40 -7.44
C LYS A 152 22.36 -20.07 -6.15
N PRO A 153 23.19 -20.89 -5.48
CA PRO A 153 22.86 -21.37 -4.14
C PRO A 153 22.56 -20.19 -3.21
N THR A 154 21.54 -20.34 -2.37
CA THR A 154 21.25 -19.32 -1.37
C THR A 154 22.39 -19.26 -0.35
N ALA A 155 23.01 -18.09 -0.23
CA ALA A 155 24.04 -17.85 0.76
C ALA A 155 23.42 -17.70 2.16
N ASP A 156 24.22 -18.02 3.18
CA ASP A 156 23.86 -17.76 4.56
C ASP A 156 23.93 -16.25 4.84
N PHE A 157 22.80 -15.69 5.23
CA PHE A 157 22.70 -14.29 5.64
C PHE A 157 22.43 -14.21 7.14
N PRO A 158 23.09 -13.28 7.86
CA PRO A 158 22.83 -13.08 9.26
C PRO A 158 21.39 -12.59 9.49
N VAL A 159 20.68 -13.24 10.38
CA VAL A 159 19.30 -12.92 10.74
C VAL A 159 19.29 -12.29 12.13
N PHE A 160 18.76 -11.09 12.22
CA PHE A 160 18.63 -10.32 13.45
C PHE A 160 17.15 -10.15 13.78
N LEU A 161 16.64 -11.02 14.65
CA LEU A 161 15.27 -10.89 15.15
C LEU A 161 15.17 -9.66 16.07
N ASP A 162 13.99 -9.03 16.08
CA ASP A 162 13.75 -7.87 16.92
C ASP A 162 13.68 -8.22 18.41
N TYR A 163 13.38 -9.48 18.74
CA TYR A 163 13.36 -10.07 20.09
C TYR A 163 13.37 -11.59 20.01
N GLN A 164 13.77 -12.24 21.09
CA GLN A 164 13.70 -13.68 21.27
C GLN A 164 12.42 -14.07 22.05
N ASP A 165 12.03 -15.35 21.97
CA ASP A 165 10.78 -15.86 22.57
C ASP A 165 10.74 -15.74 24.09
N ASP A 166 11.89 -15.85 24.78
CA ASP A 166 12.01 -15.65 26.22
C ASP A 166 11.67 -14.22 26.67
N VAL A 167 12.15 -13.22 25.92
CA VAL A 167 11.81 -11.82 26.15
C VAL A 167 10.32 -11.57 25.89
N PHE A 168 9.78 -12.14 24.80
CA PHE A 168 8.35 -12.02 24.52
C PHE A 168 7.50 -12.63 25.64
N ALA A 169 7.84 -13.81 26.14
CA ALA A 169 7.12 -14.45 27.22
C ALA A 169 7.15 -13.64 28.52
N ALA A 170 8.30 -13.05 28.87
CA ALA A 170 8.43 -12.17 30.02
C ALA A 170 7.57 -10.91 29.91
N VAL A 171 7.58 -10.27 28.74
CA VAL A 171 6.74 -9.09 28.42
C VAL A 171 5.25 -9.44 28.42
N GLU A 172 4.87 -10.59 27.83
CA GLU A 172 3.48 -11.06 27.84
C GLU A 172 2.99 -11.28 29.28
N LYS A 173 3.81 -11.91 30.12
CA LYS A 173 3.49 -12.13 31.54
C LYS A 173 3.32 -10.81 32.32
N ALA A 174 4.16 -9.81 32.05
CA ALA A 174 4.17 -8.55 32.78
C ALA A 174 3.05 -7.58 32.35
N ALA A 175 2.67 -7.58 31.04
CA ALA A 175 1.87 -6.48 30.49
C ALA A 175 0.51 -6.91 29.91
N LYS A 176 0.25 -8.21 29.67
CA LYS A 176 -0.89 -8.68 28.89
C LYS A 176 -2.22 -8.17 29.40
N ASP A 177 -2.49 -8.28 30.69
CA ASP A 177 -3.80 -8.00 31.27
C ASP A 177 -4.10 -6.49 31.30
N ASP A 178 -3.12 -5.69 31.67
CA ASP A 178 -3.26 -4.23 31.73
C ASP A 178 -3.31 -3.64 30.31
N LEU A 179 -2.51 -4.16 29.40
CA LEU A 179 -2.53 -3.76 28.01
C LEU A 179 -3.87 -4.15 27.33
N ALA A 180 -4.42 -5.33 27.64
CA ALA A 180 -5.73 -5.73 27.16
C ALA A 180 -6.84 -4.78 27.63
N LYS A 181 -6.80 -4.32 28.87
CA LYS A 181 -7.71 -3.29 29.41
C LYS A 181 -7.51 -1.94 28.72
N ALA A 182 -6.27 -1.46 28.60
CA ALA A 182 -5.98 -0.19 27.94
C ALA A 182 -6.47 -0.14 26.50
N LEU A 183 -6.36 -1.27 25.78
CA LEU A 183 -6.84 -1.39 24.40
C LEU A 183 -8.38 -1.30 24.26
N THR A 184 -9.15 -1.30 25.35
CA THR A 184 -10.62 -1.06 25.30
C THR A 184 -10.97 0.42 25.34
N ILE A 185 -10.06 1.30 25.66
CA ILE A 185 -10.27 2.76 25.70
C ILE A 185 -10.52 3.24 24.27
N VAL A 186 -11.67 3.88 24.04
CA VAL A 186 -12.10 4.33 22.71
C VAL A 186 -11.31 5.57 22.26
N GLY A 187 -11.11 6.53 23.17
CA GLY A 187 -10.37 7.78 22.92
C GLY A 187 -8.91 7.48 22.56
N LYS A 188 -8.45 8.01 21.42
CA LYS A 188 -7.09 7.72 20.93
C LYS A 188 -6.01 8.21 21.90
N GLN A 189 -6.08 9.47 22.29
CA GLN A 189 -5.06 10.11 23.11
C GLN A 189 -4.96 9.47 24.51
N GLU A 190 -6.12 9.22 25.15
CA GLU A 190 -6.19 8.54 26.45
C GLU A 190 -5.61 7.12 26.36
N ARG A 191 -5.99 6.38 25.33
CA ARG A 191 -5.46 5.03 25.07
C ARG A 191 -3.96 5.03 24.85
N GLU A 192 -3.42 5.93 24.04
CA GLU A 192 -1.99 6.04 23.78
C GLU A 192 -1.22 6.39 25.06
N THR A 193 -1.67 7.36 25.85
CA THR A 193 -1.10 7.69 27.14
C THR A 193 -1.04 6.47 28.06
N LYS A 194 -2.16 5.71 28.13
CA LYS A 194 -2.20 4.51 28.99
C LYS A 194 -1.29 3.39 28.51
N ILE A 195 -1.17 3.20 27.20
CA ILE A 195 -0.24 2.23 26.60
C ILE A 195 1.22 2.63 26.91
N ASP A 196 1.55 3.90 26.83
CA ASP A 196 2.90 4.40 27.11
C ASP A 196 3.28 4.22 28.61
N GLU A 197 2.35 4.46 29.54
CA GLU A 197 2.55 4.16 30.96
C GLU A 197 2.84 2.68 31.18
N ILE A 198 2.05 1.78 30.57
CA ILE A 198 2.25 0.33 30.70
C ILE A 198 3.58 -0.08 30.06
N SER A 199 3.93 0.51 28.91
CA SER A 199 5.20 0.26 28.25
C SER A 199 6.39 0.64 29.11
N ALA A 200 6.33 1.80 29.77
CA ALA A 200 7.37 2.26 30.68
C ALA A 200 7.52 1.33 31.90
N ALA A 201 6.42 0.99 32.56
CA ALA A 201 6.41 0.06 33.71
C ALA A 201 6.91 -1.34 33.32
N THR A 202 6.51 -1.84 32.14
CA THR A 202 6.99 -3.12 31.62
C THR A 202 8.48 -3.09 31.36
N LYS A 203 8.98 -2.02 30.75
CA LYS A 203 10.42 -1.83 30.52
C LYS A 203 11.19 -1.85 31.83
N GLU A 204 10.74 -1.11 32.84
CA GLU A 204 11.38 -1.05 34.14
C GLU A 204 11.45 -2.42 34.85
N SER A 205 10.35 -3.16 34.84
CA SER A 205 10.23 -4.47 35.50
C SER A 205 10.96 -5.60 34.81
N VAL A 206 11.04 -5.57 33.46
CA VAL A 206 11.53 -6.71 32.66
C VAL A 206 13.00 -6.54 32.26
N THR A 207 13.46 -5.30 32.02
CA THR A 207 14.79 -5.03 31.43
C THR A 207 15.94 -5.60 32.30
N ALA A 208 15.84 -5.56 33.62
CA ALA A 208 16.87 -6.08 34.50
C ALA A 208 17.18 -7.57 34.35
N ALA A 209 16.20 -8.36 33.86
CA ALA A 209 16.37 -9.78 33.58
C ALA A 209 17.05 -10.08 32.24
N PHE A 210 17.27 -9.09 31.37
CA PHE A 210 17.78 -9.27 30.01
C PHE A 210 18.92 -8.27 29.71
N GLU A 211 19.92 -8.27 30.56
CA GLU A 211 21.12 -7.41 30.41
C GLU A 211 21.78 -7.64 29.05
N GLY A 212 22.07 -6.55 28.32
CA GLY A 212 22.60 -6.57 26.95
C GLY A 212 21.56 -6.79 25.86
N ARG A 213 20.28 -7.06 26.22
CA ARG A 213 19.16 -7.29 25.30
C ARG A 213 17.99 -6.35 25.55
N GLU A 214 18.22 -5.23 26.21
CA GLU A 214 17.19 -4.27 26.64
C GLU A 214 16.35 -3.71 25.48
N LYS A 215 16.96 -3.66 24.27
CA LYS A 215 16.29 -3.20 23.04
C LYS A 215 15.20 -4.15 22.55
N GLU A 216 15.21 -5.41 22.98
CA GLU A 216 14.21 -6.40 22.62
C GLU A 216 12.87 -6.15 23.33
N VAL A 217 12.88 -5.62 24.56
CA VAL A 217 11.69 -5.40 25.37
C VAL A 217 10.66 -4.49 24.67
N PRO A 218 10.99 -3.30 24.15
CA PRO A 218 10.05 -2.47 23.40
C PRO A 218 9.54 -3.15 22.11
N ALA A 219 10.37 -3.96 21.46
CA ALA A 219 9.97 -4.67 20.24
C ALA A 219 8.96 -5.79 20.55
N ALA A 220 9.20 -6.55 21.63
CA ALA A 220 8.28 -7.57 22.14
C ALA A 220 6.96 -6.94 22.59
N PHE A 221 6.99 -5.80 23.27
CA PHE A 221 5.80 -5.06 23.70
C PHE A 221 4.92 -4.62 22.51
N ARG A 222 5.53 -4.05 21.46
CA ARG A 222 4.79 -3.72 20.22
C ARG A 222 4.16 -4.94 19.58
N SER A 223 4.85 -6.07 19.58
CA SER A 223 4.32 -7.32 19.02
C SER A 223 3.17 -7.88 19.85
N LEU A 224 3.25 -7.79 21.18
CA LEU A 224 2.16 -8.14 22.09
C LEU A 224 0.94 -7.24 21.87
N THR A 225 1.13 -5.93 21.77
CA THR A 225 0.07 -4.96 21.47
C THR A 225 -0.65 -5.34 20.18
N LYS A 226 0.10 -5.59 19.10
CA LYS A 226 -0.45 -6.02 17.81
C LYS A 226 -1.23 -7.33 17.92
N LYS A 227 -0.72 -8.30 18.66
CA LYS A 227 -1.37 -9.61 18.92
C LYS A 227 -2.72 -9.42 19.61
N LEU A 228 -2.76 -8.62 20.68
CA LEU A 228 -3.97 -8.37 21.47
C LEU A 228 -5.04 -7.58 20.69
N VAL A 229 -4.64 -6.55 19.94
CA VAL A 229 -5.55 -5.81 19.06
C VAL A 229 -6.19 -6.76 18.03
N ARG A 230 -5.36 -7.58 17.37
CA ARG A 230 -5.85 -8.55 16.39
C ARG A 230 -6.82 -9.56 17.00
N GLN A 231 -6.48 -10.11 18.17
CA GLN A 231 -7.35 -11.05 18.89
C GLN A 231 -8.68 -10.42 19.27
N ARG A 232 -8.68 -9.18 19.77
CA ARG A 232 -9.89 -8.44 20.10
C ARG A 232 -10.79 -8.26 18.88
N VAL A 233 -10.25 -7.78 17.76
CA VAL A 233 -11.04 -7.60 16.54
C VAL A 233 -11.64 -8.90 16.04
N LEU A 234 -10.87 -10.00 16.07
CA LEU A 234 -11.35 -11.29 15.59
C LEU A 234 -12.41 -11.91 16.52
N ARG A 235 -12.24 -11.79 17.84
CA ARG A 235 -13.13 -12.37 18.86
C ARG A 235 -14.38 -11.52 19.06
N ASP A 236 -14.18 -10.23 19.35
CA ASP A 236 -15.23 -9.33 19.81
C ASP A 236 -15.90 -8.57 18.67
N LYS A 237 -15.33 -8.63 17.45
CA LYS A 237 -15.79 -7.92 16.25
C LYS A 237 -15.81 -6.39 16.42
N ILE A 238 -15.01 -5.88 17.35
CA ILE A 238 -14.88 -4.47 17.68
C ILE A 238 -13.47 -3.99 17.32
N ARG A 239 -13.38 -2.89 16.58
CA ARG A 239 -12.11 -2.24 16.25
C ARG A 239 -11.55 -1.44 17.43
N ILE A 240 -10.30 -1.02 17.36
CA ILE A 240 -9.59 -0.36 18.46
C ILE A 240 -10.28 0.93 18.95
N ASP A 241 -10.98 1.62 18.08
CA ASP A 241 -11.73 2.85 18.35
C ASP A 241 -13.20 2.61 18.69
N GLY A 242 -13.59 1.40 19.04
CA GLY A 242 -14.94 1.04 19.47
C GLY A 242 -15.95 0.79 18.35
N ARG A 243 -15.56 1.02 17.07
CA ARG A 243 -16.41 0.78 15.91
C ARG A 243 -16.58 -0.72 15.63
N GLY A 244 -17.71 -1.09 15.08
CA GLY A 244 -17.94 -2.42 14.49
C GLY A 244 -17.16 -2.60 13.18
N LEU A 245 -17.23 -3.80 12.60
CA LEU A 245 -16.43 -4.14 11.42
C LEU A 245 -16.84 -3.36 10.16
N ARG A 246 -18.09 -2.91 10.06
CA ARG A 246 -18.63 -2.20 8.90
C ARG A 246 -18.82 -0.70 9.12
N ASP A 247 -18.60 -0.20 10.33
CA ASP A 247 -18.78 1.21 10.62
C ASP A 247 -17.67 2.04 9.99
N ILE A 248 -18.03 3.18 9.43
CA ILE A 248 -17.09 4.20 8.98
C ILE A 248 -16.95 5.29 10.04
N ARG A 249 -15.83 5.99 10.06
CA ARG A 249 -15.65 7.16 10.93
C ARG A 249 -16.55 8.30 10.44
N ALA A 250 -16.92 9.21 11.34
CA ALA A 250 -17.62 10.43 10.98
C ALA A 250 -16.81 11.19 9.91
N LEU A 251 -17.52 11.67 8.89
CA LEU A 251 -16.98 12.45 7.80
C LEU A 251 -17.54 13.86 7.86
N SER A 252 -16.69 14.85 7.62
CA SER A 252 -17.10 16.23 7.40
C SER A 252 -16.26 16.87 6.29
N ALA A 253 -16.83 17.87 5.63
CA ALA A 253 -16.13 18.65 4.60
C ALA A 253 -16.59 20.10 4.68
N GLU A 254 -15.63 21.00 4.63
CA GLU A 254 -15.87 22.45 4.53
C GLU A 254 -15.12 23.00 3.32
N VAL A 255 -15.72 23.91 2.60
CA VAL A 255 -15.11 24.61 1.46
C VAL A 255 -14.88 26.07 1.77
N GLU A 256 -14.08 26.76 0.96
CA GLU A 256 -13.79 28.20 1.09
C GLU A 256 -13.14 28.58 2.44
N VAL A 257 -12.35 27.67 3.02
CA VAL A 257 -11.72 27.86 4.34
C VAL A 257 -10.53 28.84 4.31
N ILE A 258 -9.89 29.02 3.16
CA ILE A 258 -8.80 29.97 2.98
C ILE A 258 -9.20 31.03 1.94
N PRO A 259 -9.20 32.33 2.32
CA PRO A 259 -9.55 33.39 1.41
C PRO A 259 -8.47 33.59 0.33
N ARG A 260 -8.89 34.11 -0.86
CA ARG A 260 -8.02 34.53 -1.95
C ARG A 260 -7.26 33.44 -2.71
N VAL A 261 -7.50 32.16 -2.42
CA VAL A 261 -7.06 31.05 -3.26
C VAL A 261 -8.16 30.71 -4.28
N HIS A 262 -7.83 29.97 -5.35
CA HIS A 262 -8.82 29.61 -6.36
C HIS A 262 -9.84 28.57 -5.83
N GLY A 263 -9.44 27.76 -4.84
CA GLY A 263 -10.31 26.87 -4.10
C GLY A 263 -9.60 26.35 -2.87
N SER A 264 -10.35 26.10 -1.80
CA SER A 264 -9.84 25.46 -0.60
C SER A 264 -10.93 24.62 0.06
N ALA A 265 -10.52 23.51 0.65
CA ALA A 265 -11.41 22.63 1.41
C ALA A 265 -10.67 21.96 2.56
N ILE A 266 -11.40 21.73 3.66
CA ILE A 266 -10.98 20.81 4.71
C ILE A 266 -11.87 19.57 4.60
N PHE A 267 -11.25 18.41 4.63
CA PHE A 267 -11.94 17.14 4.73
C PHE A 267 -11.47 16.42 5.99
N GLU A 268 -12.41 15.95 6.79
CA GLU A 268 -12.13 15.24 8.02
C GLU A 268 -12.73 13.83 8.00
N ARG A 269 -11.98 12.89 8.58
CA ARG A 269 -12.41 11.53 8.83
C ARG A 269 -12.03 11.14 10.25
N GLY A 270 -12.95 11.31 11.17
CA GLY A 270 -12.69 11.21 12.60
C GLY A 270 -11.65 12.24 13.02
N GLU A 271 -10.52 11.80 13.57
CA GLU A 271 -9.42 12.68 14.03
C GLU A 271 -8.39 13.01 12.91
N THR A 272 -8.61 12.55 11.69
CA THR A 272 -7.70 12.80 10.56
C THR A 272 -8.25 13.93 9.70
N GLN A 273 -7.46 14.96 9.45
CA GLN A 273 -7.83 16.15 8.69
C GLN A 273 -6.89 16.33 7.49
N ILE A 274 -7.44 16.77 6.37
CA ILE A 274 -6.69 17.17 5.18
C ILE A 274 -7.14 18.56 4.76
N LEU A 275 -6.17 19.46 4.54
CA LEU A 275 -6.38 20.75 3.90
C LEU A 275 -5.99 20.65 2.42
N GLY A 276 -6.96 20.81 1.55
CA GLY A 276 -6.77 20.91 0.11
C GLY A 276 -6.77 22.37 -0.35
N ILE A 277 -5.83 22.74 -1.20
CA ILE A 277 -5.76 24.06 -1.82
C ILE A 277 -5.65 23.86 -3.33
N THR A 278 -6.52 24.52 -4.10
CA THR A 278 -6.55 24.42 -5.56
C THR A 278 -6.01 25.69 -6.17
N THR A 279 -5.13 25.54 -7.15
CA THR A 279 -4.63 26.62 -8.01
C THR A 279 -5.02 26.31 -9.44
N LEU A 280 -5.60 27.27 -10.12
CA LEU A 280 -6.03 27.18 -11.52
C LEU A 280 -5.12 28.02 -12.40
N ASN A 281 -4.83 27.50 -13.59
CA ASN A 281 -4.10 28.24 -14.60
C ASN A 281 -4.64 27.89 -16.00
N MET A 282 -4.20 28.64 -17.03
CA MET A 282 -4.59 28.36 -18.41
C MET A 282 -4.10 26.98 -18.87
N LEU A 283 -4.82 26.33 -19.76
CA LEU A 283 -4.52 24.97 -20.24
C LEU A 283 -3.09 24.78 -20.75
N LYS A 284 -2.49 25.79 -21.38
CA LYS A 284 -1.08 25.71 -21.83
C LYS A 284 -0.06 25.50 -20.71
N MET A 285 -0.46 25.64 -19.45
CA MET A 285 0.36 25.40 -18.26
C MET A 285 0.23 23.96 -17.74
N GLU A 286 -0.36 23.07 -18.51
CA GLU A 286 -0.35 21.64 -18.22
C GLU A 286 1.09 21.13 -18.07
N GLN A 287 1.27 20.19 -17.17
CA GLN A 287 2.57 19.54 -16.99
C GLN A 287 2.90 18.69 -18.22
N GLN A 288 4.03 18.94 -18.84
CA GLN A 288 4.59 18.05 -19.85
C GLN A 288 5.23 16.85 -19.17
N LEU A 289 4.95 15.66 -19.67
CA LEU A 289 5.51 14.39 -19.20
C LEU A 289 6.47 13.83 -20.25
N ASP A 290 7.68 13.54 -19.81
CA ASP A 290 8.68 12.79 -20.59
C ASP A 290 8.87 11.43 -19.89
N THR A 291 8.00 10.48 -20.22
CA THR A 291 7.98 9.15 -19.64
C THR A 291 7.82 8.10 -20.74
N LEU A 292 7.92 6.82 -20.36
CA LEU A 292 7.69 5.70 -21.27
C LEU A 292 6.19 5.40 -21.50
N ASN A 293 5.31 6.09 -20.78
CA ASN A 293 3.86 5.96 -20.98
C ASN A 293 3.40 6.82 -22.17
N PRO A 294 2.29 6.47 -22.82
CA PRO A 294 1.75 7.23 -23.95
C PRO A 294 1.28 8.65 -23.57
N GLU A 295 0.94 8.89 -22.31
CA GLU A 295 0.55 10.22 -21.83
C GLU A 295 1.75 11.17 -21.81
N ASN A 296 1.63 12.30 -22.52
CA ASN A 296 2.65 13.33 -22.62
C ASN A 296 2.29 14.64 -21.93
N HIS A 297 1.05 14.80 -21.48
CA HIS A 297 0.56 15.99 -20.77
C HIS A 297 -0.35 15.59 -19.61
N LYS A 298 -0.33 16.39 -18.56
CA LYS A 298 -1.13 16.19 -17.37
C LYS A 298 -1.78 17.50 -16.93
N ARG A 299 -3.11 17.56 -17.05
CA ARG A 299 -3.91 18.75 -16.69
C ARG A 299 -4.07 18.91 -15.18
N TYR A 300 -4.24 17.79 -14.47
CA TYR A 300 -4.39 17.77 -13.02
C TYR A 300 -3.07 17.32 -12.36
N MET A 301 -2.52 18.20 -11.53
CA MET A 301 -1.25 17.98 -10.85
C MET A 301 -1.48 17.93 -9.35
N HIS A 302 -1.45 16.73 -8.78
CA HIS A 302 -1.69 16.53 -7.35
C HIS A 302 -0.40 16.52 -6.55
N ASN A 303 -0.23 17.51 -5.66
CA ASN A 303 0.87 17.55 -4.71
C ASN A 303 0.38 17.15 -3.33
N TYR A 304 1.07 16.22 -2.69
CA TYR A 304 0.77 15.75 -1.34
C TYR A 304 1.94 15.98 -0.40
N ASN A 305 1.69 16.68 0.69
CA ASN A 305 2.66 16.96 1.74
C ASN A 305 2.21 16.32 3.06
N PHE A 306 3.17 15.70 3.75
CA PHE A 306 2.95 15.12 5.07
C PHE A 306 4.11 15.51 6.00
N PRO A 307 4.17 16.79 6.42
CA PRO A 307 5.26 17.28 7.26
C PRO A 307 5.20 16.65 8.66
N PRO A 308 6.34 16.57 9.38
CA PRO A 308 6.43 15.94 10.70
C PRO A 308 5.41 16.46 11.72
N TYR A 309 5.12 17.77 11.70
CA TYR A 309 4.14 18.36 12.61
C TYR A 309 2.71 17.81 12.43
N SER A 310 2.39 17.17 11.30
CA SER A 310 1.09 16.49 11.09
C SER A 310 0.85 15.34 12.07
N THR A 311 1.91 14.80 12.64
CA THR A 311 1.88 13.72 13.67
C THR A 311 2.41 14.17 15.01
N GLY A 312 2.61 15.48 15.21
CA GLY A 312 3.18 16.03 16.46
C GLY A 312 4.68 15.78 16.62
N GLU A 313 5.36 15.41 15.54
CA GLU A 313 6.80 15.16 15.54
C GLU A 313 7.59 16.38 15.09
N THR A 314 8.85 16.47 15.48
CA THR A 314 9.83 17.40 14.95
C THR A 314 10.64 16.71 13.85
N GLY A 315 11.01 17.44 12.81
CA GLY A 315 11.80 16.90 11.72
C GLY A 315 12.02 17.89 10.58
N ARG A 316 12.81 17.48 9.59
CA ARG A 316 13.08 18.31 8.42
C ARG A 316 11.83 18.44 7.55
N VAL A 317 11.44 19.66 7.26
CA VAL A 317 10.42 20.03 6.28
C VAL A 317 11.11 20.36 4.96
N GLY A 318 10.57 19.91 3.85
CA GLY A 318 11.16 20.19 2.53
C GLY A 318 10.70 19.19 1.46
N THR A 319 11.64 18.57 0.76
CA THR A 319 11.35 17.65 -0.35
C THR A 319 10.50 16.46 0.08
N PRO A 320 9.42 16.12 -0.64
CA PRO A 320 8.58 14.97 -0.34
C PRO A 320 9.39 13.66 -0.41
N LYS A 321 9.11 12.75 0.52
CA LYS A 321 9.68 11.40 0.52
C LYS A 321 8.91 10.50 -0.45
N ARG A 322 9.49 9.36 -0.80
CA ARG A 322 8.83 8.37 -1.70
C ARG A 322 7.44 7.94 -1.23
N ARG A 323 7.20 7.91 0.09
CA ARG A 323 5.88 7.61 0.67
C ARG A 323 4.85 8.68 0.29
N GLU A 324 5.22 9.95 0.38
CA GLU A 324 4.34 11.09 0.05
C GLU A 324 4.04 11.12 -1.44
N ILE A 325 5.04 10.90 -2.29
CA ILE A 325 4.87 10.80 -3.75
C ILE A 325 3.90 9.66 -4.10
N GLY A 326 4.10 8.48 -3.52
CA GLY A 326 3.21 7.34 -3.76
C GLY A 326 1.78 7.54 -3.24
N HIS A 327 1.62 8.24 -2.12
CA HIS A 327 0.30 8.55 -1.56
C HIS A 327 -0.42 9.62 -2.39
N GLY A 328 0.30 10.65 -2.83
CA GLY A 328 -0.21 11.66 -3.76
C GLY A 328 -0.69 11.05 -5.08
N ALA A 329 0.09 10.13 -5.65
CA ALA A 329 -0.30 9.44 -6.88
C ALA A 329 -1.59 8.61 -6.74
N LEU A 330 -1.88 8.03 -5.56
CA LEU A 330 -3.15 7.35 -5.31
C LEU A 330 -4.32 8.32 -5.22
N ALA A 331 -4.15 9.44 -4.51
CA ALA A 331 -5.17 10.47 -4.41
C ALA A 331 -5.49 11.07 -5.78
N GLU A 332 -4.46 11.31 -6.59
CA GLU A 332 -4.62 11.79 -7.96
C GLU A 332 -5.47 10.83 -8.81
N ARG A 333 -5.12 9.54 -8.84
CA ARG A 333 -5.89 8.54 -9.59
C ARG A 333 -7.34 8.43 -9.13
N ALA A 334 -7.61 8.62 -7.85
CA ALA A 334 -8.99 8.62 -7.33
C ALA A 334 -9.82 9.80 -7.82
N LEU A 335 -9.18 10.94 -8.13
CA LEU A 335 -9.85 12.17 -8.55
C LEU A 335 -9.98 12.29 -10.07
N ILE A 336 -9.03 11.78 -10.84
CA ILE A 336 -9.01 11.88 -12.30
C ILE A 336 -10.36 11.51 -12.95
N PRO A 337 -11.02 10.40 -12.60
CA PRO A 337 -12.29 9.99 -13.24
C PRO A 337 -13.47 10.93 -12.98
N VAL A 338 -13.39 11.76 -11.93
CA VAL A 338 -14.49 12.67 -11.53
C VAL A 338 -14.19 14.14 -11.83
N LEU A 339 -13.06 14.43 -12.46
CA LEU A 339 -12.74 15.79 -12.88
C LEU A 339 -13.69 16.23 -14.00
N PRO A 340 -14.14 17.50 -14.01
CA PRO A 340 -14.92 18.03 -15.12
C PRO A 340 -14.11 17.98 -16.42
N SER A 341 -14.81 17.90 -17.56
CA SER A 341 -14.20 17.87 -18.87
C SER A 341 -13.41 19.16 -19.18
N ARG A 342 -12.58 19.13 -20.22
CA ARG A 342 -11.84 20.35 -20.65
C ARG A 342 -12.78 21.44 -21.18
N GLU A 343 -13.89 21.03 -21.78
CA GLU A 343 -14.90 21.93 -22.31
C GLU A 343 -15.66 22.64 -21.19
N GLU A 344 -16.00 21.91 -20.13
CA GLU A 344 -16.74 22.45 -18.98
C GLU A 344 -15.83 23.28 -18.05
N PHE A 345 -14.57 22.89 -17.93
CA PHE A 345 -13.61 23.52 -17.00
C PHE A 345 -12.22 23.66 -17.65
N PRO A 346 -12.01 24.71 -18.48
CA PRO A 346 -10.83 24.85 -19.33
C PRO A 346 -9.60 25.40 -18.58
N TYR A 347 -9.21 24.72 -17.49
CA TYR A 347 -8.06 25.10 -16.68
C TYR A 347 -7.13 23.91 -16.45
N ALA A 348 -5.83 24.20 -16.33
CA ALA A 348 -4.88 23.34 -15.65
C ALA A 348 -5.08 23.48 -14.12
N ILE A 349 -5.10 22.37 -13.40
CA ILE A 349 -5.50 22.30 -12.00
C ILE A 349 -4.33 21.80 -11.14
#